data_367c52a460079ef59b8d3b616d8e8cce
#
_entry.id   367c52a460079ef59b8d3b616d8e8cce
#
_cell.length_a   1.000
_cell.length_b   1.000
_cell.length_c   1.000
_cell.angle_alpha   90.00
_cell.angle_beta   90.00
_cell.angle_gamma   90.00
#
_symmetry.space_group_name_H-M   'P 1'
#
loop_
_entity.id
_entity.type
_entity.pdbx_description
1 polymer ?
#
loop_
_entity_poly.entity_id
_entity_poly.type
_entity_poly.pdbx_seq_one_letter_code
_entity_poly.pdbx_strand_id
1 'polypeptide(L)'
;MDETLARCAVDLSNRPMMVYQVEITNYMVKDFNIALVREFFQGLANSLGCNLHLKLEYGDEPHHIAEALFKAFARALREALEVDPRQGGRVPSTKGTLA
;
A
#
# COMPACT_ATOMS: atom_id res chain seq x y z
N MET A 1 13.18 3.58 -3.91
CA MET A 1 13.81 3.19 -5.17
C MET A 1 14.62 4.35 -5.73
N ASP A 2 15.91 4.21 -5.73
CA ASP A 2 16.86 5.26 -6.12
C ASP A 2 16.50 6.61 -5.47
N GLU A 3 16.10 7.61 -6.26
CA GLU A 3 15.74 8.95 -5.79
C GLU A 3 14.30 9.03 -5.24
N THR A 4 13.55 7.93 -5.27
CA THR A 4 12.12 7.91 -4.96
C THR A 4 11.86 7.16 -3.65
N LEU A 5 11.11 7.77 -2.77
CA LEU A 5 10.70 7.16 -1.51
C LEU A 5 9.20 7.18 -1.36
N ALA A 6 8.62 6.01 -1.15
CA ALA A 6 7.20 5.84 -0.86
C ALA A 6 7.04 5.13 0.48
N ARG A 7 5.92 5.42 1.15
CA ARG A 7 5.53 4.76 2.39
C ARG A 7 4.18 4.09 2.23
N CYS A 8 4.02 2.98 2.91
CA CYS A 8 2.75 2.27 2.93
C CYS A 8 2.49 1.71 4.32
N ALA A 9 1.25 1.88 4.77
CA ALA A 9 0.75 1.22 5.97
C ALA A 9 -0.50 0.45 5.61
N VAL A 10 -0.62 -0.78 6.10
CA VAL A 10 -1.76 -1.66 5.87
C VAL A 10 -2.30 -2.11 7.22
N ASP A 11 -3.60 -1.94 7.41
CA ASP A 11 -4.31 -2.47 8.57
C ASP A 11 -5.43 -3.39 8.07
N LEU A 12 -5.33 -4.67 8.36
CA LEU A 12 -6.30 -5.68 7.95
C LEU A 12 -7.50 -5.63 8.91
N SER A 13 -8.28 -4.56 8.81
CA SER A 13 -9.34 -4.23 9.75
C SER A 13 -10.74 -4.66 9.32
N ASN A 14 -10.87 -5.22 8.14
CA ASN A 14 -12.15 -5.50 7.48
C ASN A 14 -12.99 -4.24 7.27
N ARG A 15 -12.34 -3.08 7.17
CA ARG A 15 -12.96 -1.79 6.87
C ARG A 15 -12.24 -1.18 5.68
N PRO A 16 -12.74 -1.39 4.45
CA PRO A 16 -12.06 -0.89 3.25
C PRO A 16 -11.96 0.64 3.27
N MET A 17 -10.74 1.12 3.14
CA MET A 17 -10.46 2.54 3.08
C MET A 17 -9.09 2.74 2.48
N MET A 18 -8.95 3.77 1.64
CA MET A 18 -7.64 4.12 1.10
C MET A 18 -7.37 5.60 1.24
N VAL A 19 -6.18 5.92 1.75
CA VAL A 19 -5.63 7.27 1.72
C VAL A 19 -4.45 7.24 0.75
N TYR A 20 -4.51 8.06 -0.28
CA TYR A 20 -3.53 8.03 -1.36
C TYR A 20 -2.95 9.43 -1.56
N GLN A 21 -1.79 9.66 -0.96
CA GLN A 21 -1.10 10.96 -1.01
C GLN A 21 0.09 10.86 -1.96
N VAL A 22 -0.21 10.90 -3.23
CA VAL A 22 0.78 10.78 -4.29
C VAL A 22 0.58 11.91 -5.28
N GLU A 23 1.46 12.89 -5.24
CA GLU A 23 1.44 14.01 -6.20
C GLU A 23 2.45 13.71 -7.29
N ILE A 24 1.97 13.71 -8.52
CA ILE A 24 2.77 13.35 -9.69
C ILE A 24 2.62 14.43 -10.75
N THR A 25 3.74 14.85 -11.34
CA THR A 25 3.73 15.83 -12.42
C THR A 25 3.71 15.18 -13.80
N ASN A 26 4.25 13.97 -13.92
CA ASN A 26 4.25 13.21 -15.16
C ASN A 26 3.67 11.83 -14.90
N TYR A 27 2.53 11.54 -15.56
CA TYR A 27 1.79 10.29 -15.33
C TYR A 27 2.13 9.17 -16.31
N MET A 28 2.93 9.46 -17.34
CA MET A 28 3.12 8.48 -18.42
C MET A 28 4.43 7.72 -18.29
N VAL A 29 4.32 6.38 -18.36
CA VAL A 29 5.44 5.47 -18.56
C VAL A 29 5.16 4.80 -19.89
N LYS A 30 5.79 5.28 -20.96
CA LYS A 30 5.47 4.91 -22.34
C LYS A 30 3.96 5.14 -22.58
N ASP A 31 3.21 4.09 -22.89
CA ASP A 31 1.78 4.19 -23.13
C ASP A 31 0.93 4.01 -21.88
N PHE A 32 1.57 3.73 -20.74
CA PHE A 32 0.85 3.45 -19.49
C PHE A 32 0.71 4.71 -18.64
N ASN A 33 -0.54 5.04 -18.30
CA ASN A 33 -0.84 6.15 -17.41
C ASN A 33 -0.86 5.66 -15.98
N ILE A 34 0.10 6.09 -15.15
CA ILE A 34 0.22 5.62 -13.77
C ILE A 34 -0.88 6.12 -12.84
N ALA A 35 -1.79 6.99 -13.32
CA ALA A 35 -3.00 7.29 -12.56
C ALA A 35 -3.84 6.03 -12.32
N LEU A 36 -3.71 5.02 -13.19
CA LEU A 36 -4.39 3.72 -13.02
C LEU A 36 -3.89 2.95 -11.81
N VAL A 37 -2.70 3.26 -11.31
CA VAL A 37 -2.15 2.62 -10.10
C VAL A 37 -3.04 2.91 -8.89
N ARG A 38 -3.56 4.14 -8.79
CA ARG A 38 -4.49 4.49 -7.71
C ARG A 38 -5.73 3.61 -7.75
N GLU A 39 -6.30 3.40 -8.95
CA GLU A 39 -7.48 2.56 -9.11
C GLU A 39 -7.20 1.12 -8.72
N PHE A 40 -6.02 0.61 -9.06
CA PHE A 40 -5.61 -0.73 -8.68
C PHE A 40 -5.57 -0.88 -7.15
N PHE A 41 -4.95 0.06 -6.47
CA PHE A 41 -4.85 0.00 -5.01
C PHE A 41 -6.20 0.18 -4.33
N GLN A 42 -7.10 1.00 -4.89
CA GLN A 42 -8.46 1.11 -4.35
C GLN A 42 -9.17 -0.24 -4.44
N GLY A 43 -9.04 -0.92 -5.57
CA GLY A 43 -9.62 -2.26 -5.72
C GLY A 43 -9.04 -3.25 -4.74
N LEU A 44 -7.73 -3.20 -4.50
CA LEU A 44 -7.09 -4.06 -3.50
C LEU A 44 -7.60 -3.78 -2.09
N ALA A 45 -7.70 -2.50 -1.71
CA ALA A 45 -8.21 -2.14 -0.39
C ALA A 45 -9.62 -2.68 -0.18
N ASN A 46 -10.47 -2.56 -1.20
CA ASN A 46 -11.82 -3.08 -1.15
C ASN A 46 -11.86 -4.60 -1.04
N SER A 47 -11.07 -5.29 -1.86
CA SER A 47 -11.05 -6.76 -1.90
C SER A 47 -10.46 -7.37 -0.63
N LEU A 48 -9.40 -6.77 -0.10
CA LEU A 48 -8.75 -7.26 1.13
C LEU A 48 -9.47 -6.81 2.38
N GLY A 49 -10.38 -5.84 2.29
CA GLY A 49 -11.04 -5.28 3.45
C GLY A 49 -10.05 -4.60 4.38
N CYS A 50 -9.15 -3.79 3.83
CA CYS A 50 -8.09 -3.18 4.63
C CYS A 50 -8.11 -1.66 4.56
N ASN A 51 -7.55 -1.05 5.60
CA ASN A 51 -7.16 0.35 5.55
C ASN A 51 -5.80 0.39 4.87
N LEU A 52 -5.69 1.13 3.79
CA LEU A 52 -4.47 1.23 3.00
C LEU A 52 -4.05 2.68 2.91
N HIS A 53 -2.86 2.97 3.39
CA HIS A 53 -2.28 4.30 3.32
C HIS A 53 -1.04 4.25 2.44
N LEU A 54 -1.06 5.03 1.38
CA LEU A 54 0.08 5.15 0.46
C LEU A 54 0.47 6.62 0.36
N LYS A 55 1.76 6.88 0.54
CA LYS A 55 2.28 8.24 0.45
C LYS A 55 3.59 8.27 -0.32
N LEU A 56 3.67 9.16 -1.29
CA LEU A 56 4.93 9.49 -1.95
C LEU A 56 5.62 10.58 -1.15
N GLU A 57 6.75 10.27 -0.54
CA GLU A 57 7.53 11.25 0.21
C GLU A 57 8.27 12.19 -0.73
N TYR A 58 8.92 11.63 -1.75
CA TYR A 58 9.58 12.40 -2.81
C TYR A 58 9.90 11.50 -3.99
N GLY A 59 10.14 12.12 -5.14
CA GLY A 59 10.41 11.46 -6.39
C GLY A 59 9.53 12.03 -7.50
N ASP A 60 10.02 12.04 -8.74
CA ASP A 60 9.28 12.61 -9.86
C ASP A 60 9.32 11.74 -11.12
N GLU A 61 10.11 10.67 -11.13
CA GLU A 61 10.17 9.75 -12.27
C GLU A 61 9.02 8.75 -12.15
N PRO A 62 8.06 8.73 -13.10
CA PRO A 62 6.82 7.96 -12.95
C PRO A 62 7.02 6.45 -12.80
N HIS A 63 7.98 5.86 -13.51
CA HIS A 63 8.26 4.42 -13.37
C HIS A 63 8.74 4.12 -11.95
N HIS A 64 9.67 4.94 -11.44
CA HIS A 64 10.20 4.76 -10.08
C HIS A 64 9.12 4.96 -9.03
N ILE A 65 8.23 5.92 -9.24
CA ILE A 65 7.11 6.17 -8.32
C ILE A 65 6.20 4.94 -8.25
N ALA A 66 5.77 4.43 -9.39
CA ALA A 66 4.90 3.25 -9.43
C ALA A 66 5.57 2.05 -8.76
N GLU A 67 6.83 1.79 -9.10
CA GLU A 67 7.57 0.67 -8.54
C GLU A 67 7.77 0.81 -7.03
N ALA A 68 8.08 2.02 -6.55
CA ALA A 68 8.25 2.28 -5.12
C ALA A 68 6.94 2.05 -4.36
N LEU A 69 5.80 2.45 -4.93
CA LEU A 69 4.49 2.22 -4.31
C LEU A 69 4.18 0.73 -4.20
N PHE A 70 4.43 -0.04 -5.26
CA PHE A 70 4.20 -1.48 -5.23
C PHE A 70 5.12 -2.19 -4.25
N LYS A 71 6.39 -1.81 -4.20
CA LYS A 71 7.33 -2.40 -3.24
C LYS A 71 6.96 -2.08 -1.81
N ALA A 72 6.58 -0.83 -1.53
CA ALA A 72 6.15 -0.43 -0.19
C ALA A 72 4.91 -1.20 0.24
N PHE A 73 3.94 -1.36 -0.67
CA PHE A 73 2.73 -2.13 -0.40
C PHE A 73 3.06 -3.59 -0.11
N ALA A 74 3.90 -4.22 -0.94
CA ALA A 74 4.26 -5.62 -0.76
C ALA A 74 4.89 -5.87 0.61
N ARG A 75 5.79 -5.00 1.04
CA ARG A 75 6.43 -5.11 2.35
C ARG A 75 5.43 -4.92 3.48
N ALA A 76 4.57 -3.91 3.38
CA ALA A 76 3.57 -3.64 4.41
C ALA A 76 2.57 -4.79 4.54
N LEU A 77 2.11 -5.34 3.41
CA LEU A 77 1.18 -6.46 3.41
C LEU A 77 1.84 -7.71 4.01
N ARG A 78 3.09 -7.97 3.65
CA ARG A 78 3.84 -9.09 4.21
C ARG A 78 3.91 -8.99 5.73
N GLU A 79 4.23 -7.83 6.26
CA GLU A 79 4.30 -7.62 7.70
C GLU A 79 2.93 -7.79 8.36
N ALA A 80 1.87 -7.28 7.73
CA ALA A 80 0.51 -7.41 8.25
C ALA A 80 0.03 -8.85 8.32
N LEU A 81 0.51 -9.70 7.41
CA LEU A 81 0.15 -11.12 7.36
C LEU A 81 1.06 -12.01 8.23
N GLU A 82 2.12 -11.46 8.77
CA GLU A 82 3.10 -12.23 9.54
C GLU A 82 2.54 -12.59 10.91
N VAL A 83 2.74 -13.86 11.30
CA VAL A 83 2.32 -14.34 12.62
C VAL A 83 3.41 -14.01 13.63
N ASP A 84 3.05 -13.31 14.71
CA ASP A 84 3.98 -13.01 15.79
C ASP A 84 4.10 -14.22 16.71
N PRO A 85 5.27 -14.87 16.80
CA PRO A 85 5.44 -16.05 17.66
C PRO A 85 5.12 -15.79 19.13
N ARG A 86 5.33 -14.55 19.61
CA ARG A 86 5.06 -14.18 21.02
C ARG A 86 3.57 -14.11 21.33
N GLN A 87 2.72 -14.04 20.31
CA GLN A 87 1.27 -14.02 20.46
C GLN A 87 0.64 -15.41 20.30
N GLY A 88 1.47 -16.44 20.11
CA GLY A 88 0.98 -17.81 19.99
C GLY A 88 0.02 -18.02 18.83
N GLY A 89 0.20 -17.29 17.73
CA GLY A 89 -0.67 -17.39 16.57
C GLY A 89 -1.94 -16.56 16.64
N ARG A 90 -2.13 -15.77 17.70
CA ARG A 90 -3.31 -14.91 17.82
C ARG A 90 -3.24 -13.77 16.80
N VAL A 91 -4.43 -13.35 16.36
CA VAL A 91 -4.53 -12.21 15.46
C VAL A 91 -4.10 -10.94 16.20
N PRO A 92 -3.18 -10.12 15.64
CA PRO A 92 -2.73 -8.89 16.29
C PRO A 92 -3.79 -7.79 16.18
N SER A 93 -4.91 -8.00 16.84
CA SER A 93 -6.04 -7.07 16.86
C SER A 93 -6.64 -7.03 18.25
N THR A 94 -7.02 -5.85 18.71
CA THR A 94 -7.69 -5.70 20.01
C THR A 94 -9.05 -6.39 20.05
N LYS A 95 -9.63 -6.69 18.91
CA LYS A 95 -10.89 -7.42 18.79
C LYS A 95 -10.70 -8.94 18.74
N GLY A 96 -9.46 -9.41 18.65
CA GLY A 96 -9.16 -10.82 18.54
C GLY A 96 -9.52 -11.45 17.18
N THR A 97 -9.79 -10.63 16.17
CA THR A 97 -10.18 -11.07 14.83
C THR A 97 -9.77 -10.02 13.80
N LEU A 98 -9.64 -10.45 12.54
CA LEU A 98 -9.40 -9.55 11.42
C LEU A 98 -10.68 -8.88 10.93
N ALA A 99 -11.80 -9.35 11.35
CA ALA A 99 -13.10 -8.79 10.94
C ALA A 99 -13.46 -7.52 11.69
#